data_00c91cf09e5ef5c0faee2cc89c580bed
#
_entry.id   00c91cf09e5ef5c0faee2cc89c580bed
#
_cell.length_a   1.000
_cell.length_b   1.000
_cell.length_c   1.000
_cell.angle_alpha   90.00
_cell.angle_beta   90.00
_cell.angle_gamma   90.00
#
_symmetry.space_group_name_H-M   'P 1'
#
loop_
_entity.id
_entity.type
_entity.pdbx_description
1 polymer ?
#
loop_
_entity_poly.entity_id
_entity_poly.type
_entity_poly.pdbx_seq_one_letter_code
_entity_poly.pdbx_strand_id
1 'polypeptide(L)'
;LYLLTSVAIAASCLKLSRKRVLVQDMNCIETLAHVDVLCVDKTGTITEPTMEVTDVYPLNSERFSYDDIEKILAAFYHGEEPDNETARAMGQQFAGETTWRAVKRMAFSSSTKWSGADFGENGRYVVGAPEFIMGDRYDSIRSEAEPWSERGCRVLLLAAYDTAFDDGPLQSAHVVPIALKPAAPRRAGDVPLFCQSGGVCPCYLGR
;
A
#
# COMPACT_ATOMS: atom_id res chain seq x y z
N LEU A 1 -1.80 -24.42 -47.18
CA LEU A 1 -2.07 -24.49 -45.74
C LEU A 1 -1.23 -23.46 -44.95
N TYR A 2 0.08 -23.43 -45.18
CA TYR A 2 1.02 -22.50 -44.51
C TYR A 2 0.65 -21.03 -44.67
N LEU A 3 0.27 -20.59 -45.86
CA LEU A 3 -0.10 -19.20 -46.12
C LEU A 3 -1.36 -18.79 -45.32
N LEU A 4 -2.34 -19.69 -45.23
CA LEU A 4 -3.58 -19.40 -44.49
C LEU A 4 -3.36 -19.24 -43.00
N THR A 5 -2.54 -20.10 -42.40
CA THR A 5 -2.19 -20.00 -40.97
C THR A 5 -1.38 -18.75 -40.69
N SER A 6 -0.40 -18.40 -41.52
CA SER A 6 0.40 -17.19 -41.36
C SER A 6 -0.45 -15.92 -41.44
N VAL A 7 -1.39 -15.86 -42.38
CA VAL A 7 -2.32 -14.71 -42.48
C VAL A 7 -3.26 -14.64 -41.30
N ALA A 8 -3.77 -15.75 -40.79
CA ALA A 8 -4.63 -15.78 -39.60
C ALA A 8 -3.89 -15.30 -38.33
N ILE A 9 -2.65 -15.76 -38.14
CA ILE A 9 -1.80 -15.33 -37.03
C ILE A 9 -1.50 -13.82 -37.14
N ALA A 10 -1.10 -13.34 -38.32
CA ALA A 10 -0.83 -11.91 -38.52
C ALA A 10 -2.08 -11.03 -38.25
N ALA A 11 -3.25 -11.45 -38.70
CA ALA A 11 -4.51 -10.76 -38.42
C ALA A 11 -4.83 -10.74 -36.93
N SER A 12 -4.55 -11.82 -36.21
CA SER A 12 -4.73 -11.90 -34.75
C SER A 12 -3.75 -11.00 -34.00
N CYS A 13 -2.48 -10.94 -34.42
CA CYS A 13 -1.49 -10.00 -33.89
C CYS A 13 -1.92 -8.55 -34.07
N LEU A 14 -2.42 -8.18 -35.26
CA LEU A 14 -2.94 -6.84 -35.52
C LEU A 14 -4.14 -6.51 -34.63
N LYS A 15 -5.04 -7.48 -34.39
CA LYS A 15 -6.19 -7.31 -33.50
C LYS A 15 -5.76 -7.08 -32.04
N LEU A 16 -4.75 -7.79 -31.56
CA LEU A 16 -4.17 -7.62 -30.23
C LEU A 16 -3.45 -6.28 -30.11
N SER A 17 -2.67 -5.88 -31.12
CA SER A 17 -1.99 -4.59 -31.15
C SER A 17 -2.95 -3.41 -31.07
N ARG A 18 -4.12 -3.49 -31.73
CA ARG A 18 -5.19 -2.48 -31.59
C ARG A 18 -5.75 -2.38 -30.17
N LYS A 19 -5.65 -3.47 -29.40
CA LYS A 19 -5.99 -3.51 -27.97
C LYS A 19 -4.83 -3.13 -27.05
N ARG A 20 -3.74 -2.58 -27.60
CA ARG A 20 -2.51 -2.21 -26.89
C ARG A 20 -1.77 -3.40 -26.24
N VAL A 21 -1.93 -4.59 -26.78
CA VAL A 21 -1.21 -5.79 -26.39
C VAL A 21 -0.06 -6.00 -27.36
N LEU A 22 1.18 -5.98 -26.86
CA LEU A 22 2.39 -6.26 -27.65
C LEU A 22 2.61 -7.76 -27.72
N VAL A 23 2.60 -8.31 -28.93
CA VAL A 23 2.93 -9.71 -29.20
C VAL A 23 4.41 -9.81 -29.53
N GLN A 24 5.19 -10.50 -28.71
CA GLN A 24 6.63 -10.69 -28.92
C GLN A 24 6.95 -11.92 -29.77
N ASP A 25 6.11 -12.94 -29.68
CA ASP A 25 6.24 -14.19 -30.44
C ASP A 25 4.90 -14.54 -31.11
N MET A 26 4.93 -14.87 -32.40
CA MET A 26 3.73 -15.25 -33.15
C MET A 26 3.07 -16.52 -32.62
N ASN A 27 3.85 -17.45 -32.05
CA ASN A 27 3.33 -18.69 -31.49
C ASN A 27 2.52 -18.45 -30.18
N CYS A 28 2.67 -17.28 -29.56
CA CYS A 28 1.94 -16.97 -28.35
C CYS A 28 0.42 -16.96 -28.54
N ILE A 29 -0.07 -16.68 -29.75
CA ILE A 29 -1.51 -16.69 -30.08
C ILE A 29 -2.10 -18.08 -29.96
N GLU A 30 -1.37 -19.10 -30.47
CA GLU A 30 -1.77 -20.50 -30.33
C GLU A 30 -1.69 -20.93 -28.86
N THR A 31 -0.60 -20.57 -28.17
CA THR A 31 -0.41 -20.86 -26.75
C THR A 31 -1.52 -20.24 -25.89
N LEU A 32 -1.87 -18.97 -26.14
CA LEU A 32 -2.95 -18.28 -25.42
C LEU A 32 -4.32 -18.96 -25.64
N ALA A 33 -4.57 -19.57 -26.79
CA ALA A 33 -5.81 -20.29 -27.05
C ALA A 33 -5.96 -21.57 -26.21
N HIS A 34 -4.88 -22.07 -25.65
CA HIS A 34 -4.83 -23.28 -24.82
C HIS A 34 -4.65 -23.00 -23.34
N VAL A 35 -4.70 -21.71 -22.93
CA VAL A 35 -4.55 -21.33 -21.52
C VAL A 35 -5.85 -21.59 -20.77
N ASP A 36 -5.80 -22.49 -19.78
CA ASP A 36 -6.91 -22.81 -18.88
C ASP A 36 -6.80 -22.05 -17.57
N VAL A 37 -5.58 -21.66 -17.17
CA VAL A 37 -5.31 -20.99 -15.90
C VAL A 37 -4.47 -19.73 -16.14
N LEU A 38 -4.96 -18.58 -15.67
CA LEU A 38 -4.25 -17.31 -15.73
C LEU A 38 -3.83 -16.90 -14.30
N CYS A 39 -2.53 -16.89 -14.07
CA CYS A 39 -1.95 -16.34 -12.84
C CYS A 39 -1.52 -14.90 -13.09
N VAL A 40 -2.07 -13.96 -12.33
CA VAL A 40 -1.80 -12.53 -12.51
C VAL A 40 -1.28 -11.95 -11.19
N ASP A 41 -0.21 -11.18 -11.26
CA ASP A 41 0.23 -10.39 -10.11
C ASP A 41 -0.78 -9.27 -9.81
N LYS A 42 -0.96 -8.99 -8.53
CA LYS A 42 -1.91 -7.97 -8.08
C LYS A 42 -1.39 -6.56 -8.37
N THR A 43 -0.16 -6.29 -7.94
CA THR A 43 0.38 -4.93 -7.90
C THR A 43 0.93 -4.50 -9.27
N GLY A 44 0.38 -3.42 -9.81
CA GLY A 44 0.79 -2.90 -11.14
C GLY A 44 0.23 -3.69 -12.32
N THR A 45 -0.61 -4.72 -12.09
CA THR A 45 -1.28 -5.49 -13.14
C THR A 45 -2.80 -5.39 -13.01
N ILE A 46 -3.36 -5.78 -11.85
CA ILE A 46 -4.80 -5.64 -11.56
C ILE A 46 -5.07 -4.27 -10.91
N THR A 47 -4.08 -3.75 -10.18
CA THR A 47 -4.15 -2.44 -9.55
C THR A 47 -3.18 -1.47 -10.20
N GLU A 48 -3.52 -0.18 -10.21
CA GLU A 48 -2.54 0.86 -10.54
C GLU A 48 -1.40 0.85 -9.50
N PRO A 49 -0.17 1.23 -9.89
CA PRO A 49 0.95 1.34 -8.94
C PRO A 49 0.79 2.52 -7.98
N THR A 50 -0.37 3.16 -7.93
CA THR A 50 -0.69 4.29 -7.07
C THR A 50 -1.53 3.83 -5.89
N MET A 51 -1.22 4.37 -4.71
CA MET A 51 -2.01 4.14 -3.49
C MET A 51 -2.99 5.30 -3.31
N GLU A 52 -4.23 4.98 -2.99
CA GLU A 52 -5.23 5.93 -2.55
C GLU A 52 -5.37 5.84 -1.04
N VAL A 53 -5.23 6.98 -0.38
CA VAL A 53 -5.26 7.03 1.09
C VAL A 53 -6.64 7.50 1.51
N THR A 54 -7.28 6.74 2.37
CA THR A 54 -8.60 7.04 2.91
C THR A 54 -8.52 7.96 4.13
N ASP A 55 -9.63 8.22 4.79
CA ASP A 55 -9.69 9.05 5.99
C ASP A 55 -8.86 8.47 7.16
N VAL A 56 -8.51 9.33 8.10
CA VAL A 56 -7.83 8.95 9.34
C VAL A 56 -8.86 8.47 10.35
N TYR A 57 -8.59 7.36 11.02
CA TYR A 57 -9.42 6.80 12.09
C TYR A 57 -8.71 6.95 13.43
N PRO A 58 -9.07 7.95 14.25
CA PRO A 58 -8.48 8.15 15.57
C PRO A 58 -8.77 6.97 16.50
N LEU A 59 -7.73 6.45 17.15
CA LEU A 59 -7.84 5.43 18.20
C LEU A 59 -7.88 6.04 19.61
N ASN A 60 -7.37 7.27 19.74
CA ASN A 60 -7.27 7.97 21.02
C ASN A 60 -7.70 9.44 20.86
N SER A 61 -8.99 9.63 20.58
CA SER A 61 -9.59 10.95 20.34
C SER A 61 -9.63 11.86 21.58
N GLU A 62 -9.48 11.29 22.77
CA GLU A 62 -9.42 12.07 24.03
C GLU A 62 -8.09 12.81 24.17
N ARG A 63 -6.99 12.25 23.65
CA ARG A 63 -5.64 12.80 23.76
C ARG A 63 -5.19 13.54 22.50
N PHE A 64 -5.64 13.10 21.33
CA PHE A 64 -5.23 13.65 20.03
C PHE A 64 -6.46 14.04 19.22
N SER A 65 -6.59 15.33 18.94
CA SER A 65 -7.62 15.83 18.03
C SER A 65 -7.28 15.48 16.58
N TYR A 66 -8.26 15.58 15.68
CA TYR A 66 -8.04 15.36 14.25
C TYR A 66 -6.97 16.32 13.69
N ASP A 67 -7.01 17.59 14.12
CA ASP A 67 -6.03 18.61 13.74
C ASP A 67 -4.61 18.27 14.22
N ASP A 68 -4.48 17.65 15.40
CA ASP A 68 -3.16 17.22 15.90
C ASP A 68 -2.60 16.09 15.06
N ILE A 69 -3.45 15.12 14.68
CA ILE A 69 -3.07 14.01 13.81
C ILE A 69 -2.60 14.52 12.46
N GLU A 70 -3.35 15.46 11.86
CA GLU A 70 -2.96 16.06 10.57
C GLU A 70 -1.63 16.81 10.67
N LYS A 71 -1.42 17.60 11.72
CA LYS A 71 -0.16 18.31 11.97
C LYS A 71 1.01 17.35 12.14
N ILE A 72 0.82 16.27 12.88
CA ILE A 72 1.85 15.23 13.07
C ILE A 72 2.20 14.60 11.73
N LEU A 73 1.20 14.18 10.94
CA LEU A 73 1.43 13.57 9.64
C LEU A 73 2.07 14.54 8.64
N ALA A 74 1.61 15.80 8.62
CA ALA A 74 2.24 16.84 7.79
C ALA A 74 3.72 17.02 8.14
N ALA A 75 4.05 17.12 9.43
CA ALA A 75 5.44 17.24 9.88
C ALA A 75 6.26 15.98 9.58
N PHE A 76 5.64 14.79 9.69
CA PHE A 76 6.28 13.51 9.46
C PHE A 76 6.75 13.36 8.02
N TYR A 77 5.91 13.74 7.05
CA TYR A 77 6.20 13.60 5.61
C TYR A 77 6.80 14.86 4.97
N HIS A 78 6.89 15.98 5.70
CA HIS A 78 7.44 17.22 5.16
C HIS A 78 8.92 17.09 4.81
N GLY A 79 9.25 17.40 3.54
CA GLY A 79 10.64 17.43 3.06
C GLY A 79 11.29 16.05 2.88
N GLU A 80 10.54 14.97 2.99
CA GLU A 80 11.02 13.61 2.78
C GLU A 80 10.88 13.18 1.32
N GLU A 81 11.91 12.54 0.78
CA GLU A 81 11.79 11.79 -0.47
C GLU A 81 11.08 10.46 -0.18
N PRO A 82 9.95 10.18 -0.86
CA PRO A 82 9.20 8.98 -0.59
C PRO A 82 9.91 7.73 -1.11
N ASP A 83 10.27 6.81 -0.23
CA ASP A 83 10.94 5.53 -0.51
C ASP A 83 9.97 4.46 -1.03
N ASN A 84 8.66 4.70 -0.93
CA ASN A 84 7.66 3.77 -1.43
C ASN A 84 6.36 4.49 -1.80
N GLU A 85 5.48 3.79 -2.54
CA GLU A 85 4.20 4.35 -3.02
C GLU A 85 3.28 4.80 -1.88
N THR A 86 3.33 4.12 -0.74
CA THR A 86 2.53 4.50 0.43
C THR A 86 3.02 5.83 1.02
N ALA A 87 4.34 5.99 1.19
CA ALA A 87 4.94 7.24 1.66
C ALA A 87 4.65 8.40 0.68
N ARG A 88 4.67 8.13 -0.62
CA ARG A 88 4.32 9.11 -1.65
C ARG A 88 2.87 9.57 -1.53
N ALA A 89 1.92 8.64 -1.38
CA ALA A 89 0.51 8.95 -1.24
C ALA A 89 0.24 9.74 0.06
N MET A 90 0.89 9.35 1.16
CA MET A 90 0.81 10.04 2.44
C MET A 90 1.36 11.46 2.34
N GLY A 91 2.55 11.64 1.75
CA GLY A 91 3.17 12.95 1.56
C GLY A 91 2.35 13.89 0.68
N GLN A 92 1.67 13.36 -0.34
CA GLN A 92 0.75 14.15 -1.17
C GLN A 92 -0.50 14.58 -0.42
N GLN A 93 -1.07 13.71 0.42
CA GLN A 93 -2.29 14.01 1.18
C GLN A 93 -2.02 15.01 2.30
N PHE A 94 -0.89 14.86 2.99
CA PHE A 94 -0.51 15.71 4.12
C PHE A 94 0.55 16.75 3.75
N ALA A 95 0.54 17.23 2.52
CA ALA A 95 1.40 18.31 2.04
C ALA A 95 0.98 19.64 2.67
N GLY A 96 1.36 19.85 3.93
CA GLY A 96 1.10 21.07 4.69
C GLY A 96 2.40 21.79 5.08
N GLU A 97 2.30 23.11 5.33
CA GLU A 97 3.39 23.85 5.95
C GLU A 97 3.51 23.44 7.42
N THR A 98 4.72 23.13 7.84
CA THR A 98 5.03 22.81 9.24
C THR A 98 6.25 23.57 9.71
N THR A 99 6.20 24.00 10.97
CA THR A 99 7.36 24.58 11.66
C THR A 99 8.19 23.52 12.39
N TRP A 100 7.68 22.29 12.47
CA TRP A 100 8.37 21.20 13.17
C TRP A 100 9.55 20.70 12.33
N ARG A 101 10.68 20.57 12.99
CA ARG A 101 11.89 20.00 12.36
C ARG A 101 12.27 18.72 13.08
N ALA A 102 12.48 17.66 12.30
CA ALA A 102 12.93 16.41 12.85
C ALA A 102 14.40 16.54 13.30
N VAL A 103 14.65 16.19 14.55
CA VAL A 103 15.99 16.11 15.16
C VAL A 103 16.66 14.80 14.76
N LYS A 104 15.89 13.71 14.72
CA LYS A 104 16.34 12.38 14.30
C LYS A 104 15.24 11.72 13.47
N ARG A 105 15.64 10.99 12.43
CA ARG A 105 14.73 10.19 11.63
C ARG A 105 15.20 8.75 11.54
N MET A 106 14.25 7.85 11.56
CA MET A 106 14.43 6.43 11.32
C MET A 106 13.76 6.09 10.00
N ALA A 107 14.57 5.81 8.97
CA ALA A 107 14.06 5.45 7.65
C ALA A 107 13.24 4.15 7.70
N PHE A 108 12.28 4.03 6.78
CA PHE A 108 11.53 2.79 6.64
C PHE A 108 12.46 1.63 6.28
N SER A 109 12.24 0.49 6.92
CA SER A 109 12.90 -0.76 6.56
C SER A 109 11.87 -1.85 6.29
N SER A 110 12.12 -2.66 5.27
CA SER A 110 11.27 -3.84 4.98
C SER A 110 11.35 -4.92 6.05
N SER A 111 12.36 -4.90 6.92
CA SER A 111 12.50 -5.80 8.06
C SER A 111 11.69 -5.33 9.27
N THR A 112 11.70 -4.04 9.57
CA THR A 112 11.00 -3.45 10.72
C THR A 112 9.57 -3.03 10.39
N LYS A 113 9.28 -2.73 9.12
CA LYS A 113 7.96 -2.32 8.61
C LYS A 113 7.41 -1.01 9.20
N TRP A 114 8.26 -0.18 9.77
CA TRP A 114 7.92 1.14 10.28
C TRP A 114 9.02 2.16 9.98
N SER A 115 8.66 3.42 10.06
CA SER A 115 9.56 4.58 10.05
C SER A 115 9.25 5.46 11.26
N GLY A 116 10.21 6.28 11.69
CA GLY A 116 10.06 7.13 12.87
C GLY A 116 10.65 8.51 12.69
N ALA A 117 10.14 9.50 13.44
CA ALA A 117 10.67 10.84 13.50
C ALA A 117 10.61 11.39 14.92
N ASP A 118 11.71 11.97 15.38
CA ASP A 118 11.84 12.69 16.63
C ASP A 118 11.80 14.20 16.34
N PHE A 119 10.80 14.89 16.88
CA PHE A 119 10.61 16.34 16.75
C PHE A 119 10.99 17.09 18.04
N GLY A 120 11.81 16.48 18.89
CA GLY A 120 12.24 17.09 20.14
C GLY A 120 11.07 17.34 21.11
N GLU A 121 10.82 18.61 21.42
CA GLU A 121 9.74 18.99 22.33
C GLU A 121 8.33 18.68 21.79
N ASN A 122 8.18 18.55 20.47
CA ASN A 122 6.91 18.20 19.82
C ASN A 122 6.62 16.68 19.82
N GLY A 123 7.52 15.88 20.40
CA GLY A 123 7.33 14.45 20.58
C GLY A 123 7.99 13.60 19.50
N ARG A 124 7.83 12.28 19.67
CA ARG A 124 8.36 11.25 18.79
C ARG A 124 7.22 10.43 18.25
N TYR A 125 7.26 10.18 16.96
CA TYR A 125 6.18 9.47 16.28
C TYR A 125 6.73 8.37 15.38
N VAL A 126 5.95 7.31 15.26
CA VAL A 126 6.22 6.18 14.38
C VAL A 126 5.03 5.93 13.47
N VAL A 127 5.31 5.57 12.23
CA VAL A 127 4.30 5.21 11.22
C VAL A 127 4.71 3.90 10.56
N GLY A 128 3.81 2.94 10.52
CA GLY A 128 4.09 1.65 9.88
C GLY A 128 3.02 0.61 10.10
N ALA A 129 3.39 -0.65 9.92
CA ALA A 129 2.48 -1.78 10.08
C ALA A 129 2.10 -1.95 11.56
N PRO A 130 0.79 -2.02 11.89
CA PRO A 130 0.31 -2.09 13.26
C PRO A 130 0.91 -3.24 14.07
N GLU A 131 1.07 -4.40 13.44
CA GLU A 131 1.60 -5.63 14.06
C GLU A 131 3.06 -5.45 14.51
N PHE A 132 3.85 -4.72 13.72
CA PHE A 132 5.27 -4.48 14.00
C PHE A 132 5.47 -3.37 15.05
N ILE A 133 4.60 -2.37 15.05
CA ILE A 133 4.67 -1.26 16.01
C ILE A 133 4.14 -1.70 17.39
N MET A 134 3.01 -2.40 17.42
CA MET A 134 2.35 -2.81 18.66
C MET A 134 2.92 -4.12 19.24
N GLY A 135 3.55 -4.97 18.42
CA GLY A 135 4.06 -6.26 18.86
C GLY A 135 3.01 -7.07 19.63
N ASP A 136 3.34 -7.53 20.84
CA ASP A 136 2.43 -8.32 21.70
C ASP A 136 1.13 -7.58 22.08
N ARG A 137 1.08 -6.26 21.90
CA ARG A 137 -0.10 -5.44 22.20
C ARG A 137 -1.02 -5.24 20.99
N TYR A 138 -0.72 -5.84 19.85
CA TYR A 138 -1.52 -5.68 18.63
C TYR A 138 -2.99 -6.06 18.83
N ASP A 139 -3.27 -7.06 19.67
CA ASP A 139 -4.65 -7.49 19.95
C ASP A 139 -5.55 -6.37 20.51
N SER A 140 -4.94 -5.34 21.12
CA SER A 140 -5.69 -4.19 21.65
C SER A 140 -6.32 -3.29 20.59
N ILE A 141 -5.81 -3.33 19.34
CA ILE A 141 -6.29 -2.52 18.22
C ILE A 141 -6.73 -3.38 17.02
N ARG A 142 -6.72 -4.69 17.18
CA ARG A 142 -7.04 -5.64 16.10
C ARG A 142 -8.45 -5.42 15.55
N SER A 143 -9.42 -5.23 16.45
CA SER A 143 -10.84 -5.02 16.09
C SER A 143 -11.05 -3.82 15.18
N GLU A 144 -10.21 -2.79 15.30
CA GLU A 144 -10.26 -1.59 14.47
C GLU A 144 -9.47 -1.74 13.16
N ALA A 145 -8.37 -2.50 13.17
CA ALA A 145 -7.47 -2.65 12.04
C ALA A 145 -7.92 -3.74 11.05
N GLU A 146 -8.42 -4.88 11.56
CA GLU A 146 -8.73 -6.08 10.78
C GLU A 146 -9.79 -5.85 9.68
N PRO A 147 -10.89 -5.09 9.92
CA PRO A 147 -11.90 -4.83 8.89
C PRO A 147 -11.36 -4.12 7.63
N TRP A 148 -10.31 -3.32 7.80
CA TRP A 148 -9.64 -2.64 6.67
C TRP A 148 -8.72 -3.58 5.91
N SER A 149 -7.99 -4.44 6.63
CA SER A 149 -7.12 -5.43 6.04
C SER A 149 -7.91 -6.46 5.22
N GLU A 150 -9.07 -6.90 5.70
CA GLU A 150 -9.98 -7.80 4.98
C GLU A 150 -10.53 -7.19 3.69
N ARG A 151 -10.69 -5.87 3.64
CA ARG A 151 -11.06 -5.12 2.43
C ARG A 151 -9.90 -4.97 1.43
N GLY A 152 -8.72 -5.49 1.77
CA GLY A 152 -7.51 -5.40 0.95
C GLY A 152 -6.75 -4.08 1.09
N CYS A 153 -7.07 -3.27 2.09
CA CYS A 153 -6.31 -2.06 2.41
C CYS A 153 -5.02 -2.42 3.15
N ARG A 154 -3.97 -1.65 2.88
CA ARG A 154 -2.79 -1.62 3.75
C ARG A 154 -3.08 -0.68 4.90
N VAL A 155 -3.13 -1.19 6.12
CA VAL A 155 -3.37 -0.36 7.31
C VAL A 155 -2.03 0.15 7.84
N LEU A 156 -1.94 1.46 8.05
CA LEU A 156 -0.82 2.09 8.74
C LEU A 156 -1.28 2.54 10.12
N LEU A 157 -0.44 2.34 11.11
CA LEU A 157 -0.62 2.88 12.45
C LEU A 157 0.28 4.09 12.61
N LEU A 158 -0.31 5.23 13.01
CA LEU A 158 0.40 6.35 13.61
C LEU A 158 0.39 6.16 15.11
N ALA A 159 1.56 6.21 15.74
CA ALA A 159 1.69 6.12 17.19
C ALA A 159 2.73 7.10 17.73
N ALA A 160 2.53 7.56 18.97
CA ALA A 160 3.56 8.27 19.73
C ALA A 160 4.51 7.27 20.37
N TYR A 161 5.77 7.67 20.53
CA TYR A 161 6.81 6.88 21.16
C TYR A 161 7.42 7.66 22.33
N ASP A 162 7.28 7.15 23.54
CA ASP A 162 7.61 7.90 24.75
C ASP A 162 9.10 7.95 25.08
N THR A 163 9.91 7.09 24.44
CA THR A 163 11.38 7.04 24.66
C THR A 163 12.14 7.53 23.44
N ALA A 164 13.44 7.81 23.63
CA ALA A 164 14.32 8.17 22.53
C ALA A 164 14.49 6.99 21.56
N PHE A 165 14.64 7.28 20.27
CA PHE A 165 15.01 6.27 19.30
C PHE A 165 16.47 5.85 19.51
N ASP A 166 16.68 4.60 19.84
CA ASP A 166 17.96 3.92 19.83
C ASP A 166 18.09 3.04 18.58
N ASP A 167 19.24 2.39 18.41
CA ASP A 167 19.48 1.51 17.26
C ASP A 167 18.87 0.10 17.45
N GLY A 168 18.11 -0.09 18.54
CA GLY A 168 17.43 -1.33 18.88
C GLY A 168 16.01 -1.44 18.27
N PRO A 169 15.35 -2.59 18.49
CA PRO A 169 13.96 -2.78 18.08
C PRO A 169 13.03 -1.87 18.87
N LEU A 170 11.93 -1.44 18.20
CA LEU A 170 10.90 -0.64 18.85
C LEU A 170 10.29 -1.40 20.03
N GLN A 171 10.25 -0.75 21.19
CA GLN A 171 9.66 -1.36 22.40
C GLN A 171 8.18 -1.06 22.46
N SER A 172 7.33 -2.04 22.22
CA SER A 172 5.87 -1.88 22.19
C SER A 172 5.28 -1.29 23.48
N ALA A 173 5.93 -1.49 24.63
CA ALA A 173 5.51 -0.93 25.92
C ALA A 173 5.47 0.62 25.92
N HIS A 174 6.33 1.26 25.12
CA HIS A 174 6.47 2.72 25.02
C HIS A 174 5.67 3.31 23.85
N VAL A 175 4.85 2.51 23.18
CA VAL A 175 4.02 2.93 22.06
C VAL A 175 2.63 3.31 22.54
N VAL A 176 2.18 4.50 22.15
CA VAL A 176 0.79 4.96 22.35
C VAL A 176 0.12 5.09 20.99
N PRO A 177 -0.82 4.22 20.65
CA PRO A 177 -1.52 4.30 19.36
C PRO A 177 -2.34 5.60 19.29
N ILE A 178 -2.25 6.28 18.13
CA ILE A 178 -2.95 7.54 17.89
C ILE A 178 -4.06 7.33 16.87
N ALA A 179 -3.75 6.80 15.70
CA ALA A 179 -4.72 6.66 14.63
C ALA A 179 -4.34 5.56 13.65
N LEU A 180 -5.35 4.95 13.03
CA LEU A 180 -5.21 4.09 11.86
C LEU A 180 -5.39 4.89 10.58
N LYS A 181 -4.60 4.58 9.57
CA LYS A 181 -4.66 5.15 8.24
C LYS A 181 -4.70 4.04 7.20
N PRO A 182 -5.88 3.63 6.74
CA PRO A 182 -5.99 2.67 5.66
C PRO A 182 -5.53 3.29 4.34
N ALA A 183 -4.79 2.51 3.55
CA ALA A 183 -4.36 2.86 2.20
C ALA A 183 -4.70 1.70 1.27
N ALA A 184 -5.46 1.97 0.23
CA ALA A 184 -5.85 0.97 -0.76
C ALA A 184 -5.08 1.19 -2.07
N PRO A 185 -4.67 0.13 -2.76
CA PRO A 185 -4.20 0.29 -4.12
C PRO A 185 -5.36 0.76 -4.99
N ARG A 186 -5.13 1.81 -5.77
CA ARG A 186 -6.14 2.29 -6.73
C ARG A 186 -6.46 1.17 -7.72
N ARG A 187 -7.74 0.88 -7.91
CA ARG A 187 -8.17 -0.10 -8.91
C ARG A 187 -7.91 0.49 -10.28
N ALA A 188 -7.21 -0.26 -11.14
CA ALA A 188 -7.14 0.10 -12.55
C ALA A 188 -8.58 0.14 -13.09
N GLY A 189 -8.98 1.30 -13.63
CA GLY A 189 -10.33 1.48 -14.17
C GLY A 189 -10.61 0.41 -15.22
N ASP A 190 -11.78 -0.23 -15.13
CA ASP A 190 -12.31 -1.20 -16.09
C ASP A 190 -11.35 -2.35 -16.49
N VAL A 191 -10.77 -3.03 -15.52
CA VAL A 191 -10.41 -4.43 -15.75
C VAL A 191 -11.74 -5.18 -15.76
N PRO A 192 -12.26 -5.59 -16.95
CA PRO A 192 -13.45 -6.44 -16.98
C PRO A 192 -13.10 -7.67 -16.15
N LEU A 193 -13.81 -7.82 -15.04
CA LEU A 193 -13.69 -9.00 -14.21
C LEU A 193 -13.87 -10.22 -15.13
N PHE A 194 -12.81 -10.98 -15.33
CA PHE A 194 -12.83 -12.28 -16.00
C PHE A 194 -13.72 -13.29 -15.25
N CYS A 195 -14.35 -12.87 -14.15
CA CYS A 195 -15.30 -13.63 -13.34
C CYS A 195 -16.75 -13.60 -13.82
N GLN A 196 -17.09 -13.01 -14.97
CA GLN A 196 -18.49 -12.99 -15.44
C GLN A 196 -18.93 -14.21 -16.22
N SER A 197 -18.07 -15.16 -16.51
CA SER A 197 -18.44 -16.42 -17.14
C SER A 197 -18.18 -17.59 -16.21
N GLY A 198 -19.09 -17.81 -15.24
CA GLY A 198 -19.42 -19.11 -14.63
C GLY A 198 -18.31 -20.02 -14.07
N GLY A 199 -17.06 -19.63 -14.13
CA GLY A 199 -15.92 -20.35 -13.59
C GLY A 199 -15.50 -19.78 -12.25
N VAL A 200 -15.43 -20.61 -11.23
CA VAL A 200 -14.81 -20.31 -9.95
C VAL A 200 -13.36 -19.91 -10.22
N CYS A 201 -13.07 -18.61 -10.14
CA CYS A 201 -11.70 -18.12 -10.10
C CYS A 201 -11.23 -18.22 -8.64
N PRO A 202 -10.38 -19.20 -8.28
CA PRO A 202 -9.68 -19.14 -7.01
C PRO A 202 -8.64 -18.04 -7.15
N CYS A 203 -9.01 -16.81 -6.79
CA CYS A 203 -8.03 -15.77 -6.55
C CYS A 203 -7.20 -16.23 -5.35
N TYR A 204 -6.13 -16.96 -5.60
CA TYR A 204 -5.07 -17.12 -4.64
C TYR A 204 -4.43 -15.75 -4.46
N LEU A 205 -4.95 -14.98 -3.54
CA LEU A 205 -4.25 -13.86 -2.95
C LEU A 205 -3.08 -14.47 -2.18
N GLY A 206 -1.91 -14.52 -2.79
CA GLY A 206 -0.68 -14.85 -2.11
C GLY A 206 -0.50 -13.87 -0.94
N ARG A 207 -0.28 -14.44 0.24
CA ARG A 207 0.09 -13.70 1.45
C ARG A 207 1.48 -13.11 1.31
#